data_1bb828a13857614dc6bd12edad43f7c8
#
_entry.id   1bb828a13857614dc6bd12edad43f7c8
#
_cell.length_a   1.000
_cell.length_b   1.000
_cell.length_c   1.000
_cell.angle_alpha   90.00
_cell.angle_beta   90.00
_cell.angle_gamma   90.00
#
_symmetry.space_group_name_H-M   'P 1'
#
loop_
_entity.id
_entity.type
_entity.pdbx_description
1 polymer ?
#
loop_
_entity_poly.entity_id
_entity_poly.type
_entity_poly.pdbx_seq_one_letter_code
_entity_poly.pdbx_strand_id
1 'polypeptide(L)'
;MHIDNAITTTIETKTWRKSDTTWTLGLFGTAIGAGVLFFPIRAGFGGLIPILIMLVLAYPIAFLCHRALARLCLSGSNCSGNITETVEEHFGKTGGVVITFLYFFAICPLLWIYGVTITNTFMTFWENQLQLAPLNRGVVALALLLLMAVVIYFGKDLMVKVMSFLVFPFIACLVLISLSLIPYWNASVIEQVDLSQISLLGHDGILVTVWLGISIMVFSFNFSPIVSSFVVSKREEYEPEFGREYTEKKCSQIISRASILMVAVVMFFAFSCLFTLSPQNMAEAKAQNIPVLSYLANHFSSMAGSRSTFSITLEYAASLIALVAIFKSFFGHYLGTLEGLNGLVIKFGYKGDKTKISSGKLNLISMFFIMG
;
A
#
# COMPACT_ATOMS: atom_id res chain seq x y z
N MET A 1 20.94 -39.36 8.06
CA MET A 1 20.79 -37.92 8.45
C MET A 1 20.86 -36.93 7.28
N HIS A 2 21.69 -37.16 6.22
CA HIS A 2 21.76 -36.26 5.06
C HIS A 2 20.63 -36.44 4.03
N ILE A 3 20.00 -37.60 3.94
CA ILE A 3 18.92 -37.88 2.97
C ILE A 3 17.61 -37.28 3.44
N ASP A 4 17.32 -37.26 4.73
CA ASP A 4 16.11 -36.66 5.28
C ASP A 4 16.10 -35.16 5.13
N ASN A 5 17.26 -34.49 5.31
CA ASN A 5 17.37 -33.05 5.08
C ASN A 5 17.18 -32.66 3.60
N ALA A 6 17.65 -33.46 2.65
CA ALA A 6 17.46 -33.20 1.21
C ALA A 6 15.99 -33.41 0.80
N ILE A 7 15.32 -34.43 1.35
CA ILE A 7 13.89 -34.67 1.10
C ILE A 7 13.03 -33.57 1.73
N THR A 8 13.33 -33.16 2.96
CA THR A 8 12.65 -32.07 3.65
C THR A 8 12.83 -30.74 2.90
N THR A 9 14.05 -30.45 2.43
CA THR A 9 14.33 -29.23 1.62
C THR A 9 13.60 -29.28 0.27
N THR A 10 13.46 -30.45 -0.34
CA THR A 10 12.75 -30.61 -1.63
C THR A 10 11.24 -30.54 -1.48
N ILE A 11 10.68 -30.95 -0.34
CA ILE A 11 9.26 -30.80 0.00
C ILE A 11 8.93 -29.34 0.33
N GLU A 12 9.81 -28.63 1.03
CA GLU A 12 9.65 -27.21 1.36
C GLU A 12 9.51 -26.31 0.11
N THR A 13 10.17 -26.65 -1.00
CA THR A 13 10.10 -25.84 -2.23
C THR A 13 8.85 -26.10 -3.06
N LYS A 14 8.11 -27.18 -2.83
CA LYS A 14 6.97 -27.61 -3.67
C LYS A 14 5.59 -27.12 -3.22
N THR A 15 5.43 -26.52 -2.06
CA THR A 15 4.10 -26.18 -1.50
C THR A 15 3.76 -24.70 -1.58
N TRP A 16 3.81 -24.11 -2.79
CA TRP A 16 3.20 -22.79 -3.01
C TRP A 16 1.71 -22.97 -3.35
N ARG A 17 0.84 -22.52 -2.45
CA ARG A 17 -0.63 -22.60 -2.60
C ARG A 17 -1.18 -21.36 -3.32
N LYS A 18 -2.37 -21.49 -3.90
CA LYS A 18 -3.06 -20.33 -4.52
C LYS A 18 -3.30 -19.19 -3.51
N SER A 19 -3.56 -19.55 -2.25
CA SER A 19 -3.72 -18.59 -1.15
C SER A 19 -2.45 -17.75 -0.92
N ASP A 20 -1.25 -18.29 -1.15
CA ASP A 20 0.01 -17.55 -1.01
C ASP A 20 0.14 -16.47 -2.09
N THR A 21 -0.26 -16.79 -3.33
CA THR A 21 -0.33 -15.79 -4.41
C THR A 21 -1.37 -14.71 -4.09
N THR A 22 -2.56 -15.13 -3.64
CA THR A 22 -3.62 -14.19 -3.25
C THR A 22 -3.16 -13.23 -2.15
N TRP A 23 -2.47 -13.75 -1.13
CA TRP A 23 -1.91 -12.90 -0.08
C TRP A 23 -0.74 -12.04 -0.55
N THR A 24 0.15 -12.56 -1.41
CA THR A 24 1.22 -11.75 -2.03
C THR A 24 0.64 -10.52 -2.73
N LEU A 25 -0.41 -10.73 -3.54
CA LEU A 25 -1.11 -9.65 -4.25
C LEU A 25 -1.95 -8.78 -3.30
N GLY A 26 -2.54 -9.36 -2.25
CA GLY A 26 -3.26 -8.60 -1.23
C GLY A 26 -2.36 -7.64 -0.45
N LEU A 27 -1.15 -8.08 -0.04
CA LEU A 27 -0.14 -7.24 0.59
C LEU A 27 0.30 -6.11 -0.37
N PHE A 28 0.64 -6.44 -1.60
CA PHE A 28 0.92 -5.46 -2.64
C PHE A 28 -0.24 -4.47 -2.82
N GLY A 29 -1.47 -4.98 -2.91
CA GLY A 29 -2.67 -4.18 -3.10
C GLY A 29 -2.91 -3.18 -1.97
N THR A 30 -2.62 -3.57 -0.73
CA THR A 30 -2.75 -2.69 0.44
C THR A 30 -1.73 -1.55 0.42
N ALA A 31 -0.46 -1.87 0.13
CA ALA A 31 0.62 -0.87 0.12
C ALA A 31 0.41 0.18 -0.97
N ILE A 32 0.09 -0.25 -2.17
CA ILE A 32 0.05 0.65 -3.31
C ILE A 32 -1.32 1.33 -3.42
N GLY A 33 -1.46 2.43 -2.70
CA GLY A 33 -2.56 3.37 -2.77
C GLY A 33 -2.23 4.60 -3.60
N ALA A 34 -2.93 5.71 -3.34
CA ALA A 34 -2.68 7.00 -4.00
C ALA A 34 -1.25 7.51 -3.83
N GLY A 35 -0.55 7.11 -2.75
CA GLY A 35 0.84 7.52 -2.47
C GLY A 35 1.82 7.24 -3.61
N VAL A 36 1.62 6.14 -4.36
CA VAL A 36 2.47 5.78 -5.49
C VAL A 36 2.43 6.82 -6.60
N LEU A 37 1.31 7.51 -6.79
CA LEU A 37 1.17 8.55 -7.80
C LEU A 37 1.92 9.86 -7.43
N PHE A 38 2.25 10.04 -6.15
CA PHE A 38 3.07 11.15 -5.66
C PHE A 38 4.53 10.77 -5.44
N PHE A 39 4.83 9.47 -5.38
CA PHE A 39 6.18 8.98 -5.10
C PHE A 39 7.22 9.48 -6.11
N PRO A 40 7.01 9.41 -7.45
CA PRO A 40 7.98 9.90 -8.41
C PRO A 40 8.34 11.36 -8.21
N ILE A 41 7.34 12.22 -7.94
CA ILE A 41 7.54 13.66 -7.70
C ILE A 41 8.33 13.88 -6.41
N ARG A 42 7.91 13.24 -5.32
CA ARG A 42 8.52 13.42 -4.00
C ARG A 42 9.91 12.81 -3.86
N ALA A 43 10.19 11.75 -4.62
CA ALA A 43 11.48 11.09 -4.67
C ALA A 43 12.42 11.70 -5.73
N GLY A 44 11.84 12.13 -6.87
CA GLY A 44 12.60 12.55 -8.04
C GLY A 44 12.97 14.04 -8.09
N PHE A 45 12.34 14.92 -7.28
CA PHE A 45 12.67 16.35 -7.33
C PHE A 45 14.12 16.66 -6.96
N GLY A 46 14.80 15.80 -6.19
CA GLY A 46 16.22 15.88 -5.88
C GLY A 46 17.14 15.25 -6.93
N GLY A 47 16.57 14.82 -8.07
CA GLY A 47 17.33 14.21 -9.16
C GLY A 47 17.62 12.71 -8.99
N LEU A 48 18.61 12.21 -9.74
CA LEU A 48 18.89 10.79 -9.87
C LEU A 48 19.47 10.15 -8.60
N ILE A 49 20.36 10.83 -7.89
CA ILE A 49 21.07 10.23 -6.74
C ILE A 49 20.12 9.88 -5.58
N PRO A 50 19.26 10.77 -5.09
CA PRO A 50 18.31 10.41 -4.05
C PRO A 50 17.41 9.23 -4.41
N ILE A 51 16.94 9.14 -5.65
CA ILE A 51 16.07 8.04 -6.07
C ILE A 51 16.81 6.70 -6.17
N LEU A 52 18.10 6.71 -6.55
CA LEU A 52 18.96 5.51 -6.52
C LEU A 52 19.21 5.04 -5.09
N ILE A 53 19.44 5.95 -4.14
CA ILE A 53 19.55 5.60 -2.72
C ILE A 53 18.24 4.97 -2.24
N MET A 54 17.08 5.57 -2.59
CA MET A 54 15.78 5.01 -2.23
C MET A 54 15.53 3.65 -2.87
N LEU A 55 15.96 3.39 -4.11
CA LEU A 55 15.88 2.06 -4.74
C LEU A 55 16.61 1.00 -3.91
N VAL A 56 17.83 1.31 -3.45
CA VAL A 56 18.62 0.38 -2.61
C VAL A 56 17.95 0.16 -1.26
N LEU A 57 17.36 1.19 -0.67
CA LEU A 57 16.71 1.13 0.65
C LEU A 57 15.28 0.54 0.60
N ALA A 58 14.60 0.62 -0.52
CA ALA A 58 13.18 0.27 -0.65
C ALA A 58 12.88 -1.18 -0.24
N TYR A 59 13.64 -2.14 -0.80
CA TYR A 59 13.43 -3.55 -0.48
C TYR A 59 13.79 -3.90 0.98
N PRO A 60 14.98 -3.54 1.51
CA PRO A 60 15.31 -3.80 2.91
C PRO A 60 14.28 -3.22 3.88
N ILE A 61 13.87 -1.97 3.70
CA ILE A 61 12.90 -1.31 4.59
C ILE A 61 11.55 -2.02 4.49
N ALA A 62 11.01 -2.20 3.29
CA ALA A 62 9.72 -2.86 3.11
C ALA A 62 9.73 -4.29 3.65
N PHE A 63 10.75 -5.09 3.32
CA PHE A 63 10.83 -6.47 3.73
C PHE A 63 11.07 -6.64 5.23
N LEU A 64 12.10 -5.97 5.78
CA LEU A 64 12.52 -6.20 7.17
C LEU A 64 11.47 -5.68 8.17
N CYS A 65 10.88 -4.50 7.93
CA CYS A 65 9.85 -3.95 8.82
C CYS A 65 8.60 -4.84 8.86
N HIS A 66 8.10 -5.26 7.70
CA HIS A 66 6.89 -6.09 7.67
C HIS A 66 7.15 -7.54 8.10
N ARG A 67 8.35 -8.08 7.86
CA ARG A 67 8.77 -9.36 8.42
C ARG A 67 8.87 -9.31 9.94
N ALA A 68 9.43 -8.23 10.51
CA ALA A 68 9.50 -8.06 11.95
C ALA A 68 8.10 -8.01 12.57
N LEU A 69 7.18 -7.26 11.95
CA LEU A 69 5.77 -7.21 12.36
C LEU A 69 5.09 -8.57 12.27
N ALA A 70 5.32 -9.31 11.18
CA ALA A 70 4.77 -10.66 11.02
C ALA A 70 5.31 -11.63 12.09
N ARG A 71 6.60 -11.55 12.42
CA ARG A 71 7.21 -12.32 13.52
C ARG A 71 6.59 -11.98 14.88
N LEU A 72 6.34 -10.70 15.13
CA LEU A 72 5.61 -10.29 16.33
C LEU A 72 4.23 -10.94 16.37
N CYS A 73 3.45 -10.86 15.29
CA CYS A 73 2.13 -11.51 15.23
C CYS A 73 2.21 -13.04 15.39
N LEU A 74 3.25 -13.69 14.84
CA LEU A 74 3.49 -15.11 14.99
C LEU A 74 3.92 -15.49 16.42
N SER A 75 4.47 -14.57 17.20
CA SER A 75 5.01 -14.87 18.54
C SER A 75 3.91 -15.10 19.60
N GLY A 76 2.66 -14.69 19.33
CA GLY A 76 1.53 -14.94 20.23
C GLY A 76 1.24 -16.43 20.42
N SER A 77 0.77 -16.81 21.61
CA SER A 77 0.42 -18.19 21.96
C SER A 77 -0.85 -18.68 21.26
N ASN A 78 -1.84 -17.77 21.04
CA ASN A 78 -3.09 -18.09 20.38
C ASN A 78 -2.93 -18.10 18.85
N CYS A 79 -3.15 -19.25 18.20
CA CYS A 79 -3.02 -19.42 16.74
C CYS A 79 -3.98 -18.51 15.94
N SER A 80 -5.17 -18.25 16.46
CA SER A 80 -6.16 -17.35 15.87
C SER A 80 -6.10 -15.92 16.47
N GLY A 81 -5.10 -15.66 17.32
CA GLY A 81 -4.90 -14.36 17.97
C GLY A 81 -4.32 -13.34 17.00
N ASN A 82 -4.90 -12.15 16.99
CA ASN A 82 -4.42 -11.03 16.19
C ASN A 82 -3.35 -10.20 16.94
N ILE A 83 -2.84 -9.15 16.29
CA ILE A 83 -1.80 -8.29 16.86
C ILE A 83 -2.18 -7.70 18.23
N THR A 84 -3.47 -7.38 18.46
CA THR A 84 -3.92 -6.73 19.71
C THR A 84 -3.85 -7.67 20.92
N GLU A 85 -3.94 -8.96 20.68
CA GLU A 85 -3.76 -10.02 21.68
C GLU A 85 -2.29 -10.28 21.92
N THR A 86 -1.52 -10.42 20.85
CA THR A 86 -0.09 -10.68 20.93
C THR A 86 0.67 -9.57 21.68
N VAL A 87 0.32 -8.30 21.42
CA VAL A 87 0.95 -7.19 22.16
C VAL A 87 0.55 -7.17 23.64
N GLU A 88 -0.67 -7.62 23.99
CA GLU A 88 -1.08 -7.74 25.39
C GLU A 88 -0.33 -8.87 26.09
N GLU A 89 -0.12 -10.00 25.40
CA GLU A 89 0.64 -11.14 25.92
C GLU A 89 2.08 -10.74 26.25
N HIS A 90 2.75 -9.96 25.36
CA HIS A 90 4.16 -9.60 25.56
C HIS A 90 4.36 -8.38 26.44
N PHE A 91 3.48 -7.39 26.41
CA PHE A 91 3.66 -6.10 27.08
C PHE A 91 2.70 -5.89 28.28
N GLY A 92 1.91 -6.93 28.62
CA GLY A 92 0.90 -6.88 29.68
C GLY A 92 -0.31 -6.01 29.30
N LYS A 93 -1.31 -5.97 30.19
CA LYS A 93 -2.60 -5.31 29.93
C LYS A 93 -2.45 -3.83 29.56
N THR A 94 -1.66 -3.07 30.33
CA THR A 94 -1.48 -1.63 30.09
C THR A 94 -0.76 -1.38 28.77
N GLY A 95 0.35 -2.07 28.50
CA GLY A 95 1.08 -1.97 27.26
C GLY A 95 0.22 -2.42 26.06
N GLY A 96 -0.54 -3.50 26.22
CA GLY A 96 -1.48 -3.98 25.21
C GLY A 96 -2.57 -2.96 24.87
N VAL A 97 -3.13 -2.25 25.85
CA VAL A 97 -4.11 -1.17 25.60
C VAL A 97 -3.46 0.00 24.85
N VAL A 98 -2.32 0.49 25.31
CA VAL A 98 -1.62 1.63 24.69
C VAL A 98 -1.25 1.32 23.24
N ILE A 99 -0.64 0.15 22.99
CA ILE A 99 -0.23 -0.23 21.63
C ILE A 99 -1.45 -0.44 20.72
N THR A 100 -2.54 -1.07 21.23
CA THR A 100 -3.78 -1.24 20.45
C THR A 100 -4.41 0.10 20.11
N PHE A 101 -4.40 1.07 21.05
CA PHE A 101 -4.88 2.42 20.81
C PHE A 101 -4.05 3.12 19.72
N LEU A 102 -2.72 3.10 19.84
CA LEU A 102 -1.83 3.69 18.85
C LEU A 102 -2.00 3.03 17.47
N TYR A 103 -2.13 1.71 17.42
CA TYR A 103 -2.37 0.96 16.20
C TYR A 103 -3.68 1.37 15.51
N PHE A 104 -4.77 1.47 16.26
CA PHE A 104 -6.05 1.93 15.73
C PHE A 104 -5.98 3.37 15.21
N PHE A 105 -5.46 4.30 16.00
CA PHE A 105 -5.37 5.71 15.62
C PHE A 105 -4.33 6.01 14.53
N ALA A 106 -3.34 5.14 14.33
CA ALA A 106 -2.43 5.24 13.20
C ALA A 106 -3.10 4.87 11.86
N ILE A 107 -4.10 3.98 11.87
CA ILE A 107 -4.69 3.45 10.63
C ILE A 107 -6.06 4.07 10.34
N CYS A 108 -6.91 4.26 11.34
CA CYS A 108 -8.29 4.71 11.17
C CYS A 108 -8.43 6.03 10.38
N PRO A 109 -7.64 7.09 10.64
CA PRO A 109 -7.75 8.33 9.89
C PRO A 109 -7.47 8.18 8.39
N LEU A 110 -6.66 7.18 8.00
CA LEU A 110 -6.36 6.91 6.60
C LEU A 110 -7.61 6.45 5.84
N LEU A 111 -8.53 5.74 6.50
CA LEU A 111 -9.80 5.33 5.87
C LEU A 111 -10.67 6.53 5.53
N TRP A 112 -10.75 7.53 6.39
CA TRP A 112 -11.49 8.76 6.11
C TRP A 112 -10.84 9.53 4.96
N ILE A 113 -9.51 9.61 4.94
CA ILE A 113 -8.77 10.20 3.83
C ILE A 113 -9.07 9.45 2.52
N TYR A 114 -9.11 8.12 2.53
CA TYR A 114 -9.47 7.34 1.33
C TYR A 114 -10.92 7.58 0.90
N GLY A 115 -11.88 7.69 1.83
CA GLY A 115 -13.26 8.01 1.52
C GLY A 115 -13.41 9.37 0.85
N VAL A 116 -12.75 10.40 1.38
CA VAL A 116 -12.72 11.74 0.77
C VAL A 116 -12.02 11.72 -0.59
N THR A 117 -10.87 11.04 -0.68
CA THR A 117 -10.05 11.03 -1.89
C THR A 117 -10.73 10.28 -3.03
N ILE A 118 -11.36 9.12 -2.77
CA ILE A 118 -12.07 8.37 -3.81
C ILE A 118 -13.27 9.17 -4.35
N THR A 119 -13.99 9.87 -3.46
CA THR A 119 -15.11 10.72 -3.85
C THR A 119 -14.62 11.88 -4.73
N ASN A 120 -13.56 12.59 -4.32
CA ASN A 120 -12.98 13.68 -5.11
C ASN A 120 -12.48 13.20 -6.47
N THR A 121 -11.76 12.06 -6.50
CA THR A 121 -11.22 11.49 -7.74
C THR A 121 -12.34 11.10 -8.70
N PHE A 122 -13.42 10.48 -8.18
CA PHE A 122 -14.58 10.14 -9.00
C PHE A 122 -15.29 11.37 -9.54
N MET A 123 -15.54 12.40 -8.70
CA MET A 123 -16.17 13.64 -9.13
C MET A 123 -15.34 14.33 -10.22
N THR A 124 -14.02 14.44 -10.01
CA THR A 124 -13.11 15.01 -11.02
C THR A 124 -13.15 14.24 -12.33
N PHE A 125 -13.15 12.91 -12.26
CA PHE A 125 -13.27 12.05 -13.45
C PHE A 125 -14.59 12.29 -14.17
N TRP A 126 -15.70 12.35 -13.44
CA TRP A 126 -17.05 12.52 -13.97
C TRP A 126 -17.24 13.87 -14.66
N GLU A 127 -16.81 14.95 -13.99
CA GLU A 127 -17.05 16.32 -14.44
C GLU A 127 -16.02 16.77 -15.49
N ASN A 128 -14.73 16.50 -15.28
CA ASN A 128 -13.67 17.05 -16.13
C ASN A 128 -13.30 16.15 -17.31
N GLN A 129 -13.32 14.83 -17.14
CA GLN A 129 -12.93 13.90 -18.20
C GLN A 129 -14.13 13.42 -19.01
N LEU A 130 -15.21 13.01 -18.36
CA LEU A 130 -16.43 12.59 -19.05
C LEU A 130 -17.30 13.79 -19.49
N GLN A 131 -17.02 14.99 -18.97
CA GLN A 131 -17.75 16.23 -19.25
C GLN A 131 -19.28 16.10 -19.01
N LEU A 132 -19.65 15.35 -17.97
CA LEU A 132 -21.03 15.13 -17.57
C LEU A 132 -21.48 16.15 -16.54
N ALA A 133 -22.80 16.31 -16.40
CA ALA A 133 -23.38 17.25 -15.45
C ALA A 133 -22.93 16.94 -14.00
N PRO A 134 -22.66 17.97 -13.18
CA PRO A 134 -22.23 17.79 -11.78
C PRO A 134 -23.21 16.94 -10.98
N LEU A 135 -22.67 16.00 -10.21
CA LEU A 135 -23.45 15.16 -9.30
C LEU A 135 -23.43 15.73 -7.89
N ASN A 136 -24.45 15.37 -7.11
CA ASN A 136 -24.43 15.71 -5.69
C ASN A 136 -23.33 14.90 -4.99
N ARG A 137 -22.35 15.62 -4.40
CA ARG A 137 -21.19 15.02 -3.72
C ARG A 137 -21.56 14.02 -2.63
N GLY A 138 -22.60 14.32 -1.83
CA GLY A 138 -23.05 13.43 -0.75
C GLY A 138 -23.62 12.12 -1.28
N VAL A 139 -24.37 12.18 -2.38
CA VAL A 139 -24.92 10.99 -3.04
C VAL A 139 -23.79 10.12 -3.61
N VAL A 140 -22.80 10.71 -4.26
CA VAL A 140 -21.63 10.00 -4.79
C VAL A 140 -20.82 9.36 -3.66
N ALA A 141 -20.53 10.11 -2.60
CA ALA A 141 -19.83 9.58 -1.43
C ALA A 141 -20.57 8.39 -0.83
N LEU A 142 -21.88 8.52 -0.61
CA LEU A 142 -22.70 7.44 -0.08
C LEU A 142 -22.70 6.21 -0.99
N ALA A 143 -22.85 6.38 -2.30
CA ALA A 143 -22.84 5.27 -3.26
C ALA A 143 -21.49 4.51 -3.26
N LEU A 144 -20.36 5.23 -3.24
CA LEU A 144 -19.03 4.64 -3.18
C LEU A 144 -18.77 3.91 -1.85
N LEU A 145 -19.18 4.51 -0.73
CA LEU A 145 -19.07 3.88 0.59
C LEU A 145 -19.97 2.64 0.69
N LEU A 146 -21.20 2.67 0.16
CA LEU A 146 -22.06 1.49 0.10
C LEU A 146 -21.46 0.37 -0.76
N LEU A 147 -20.84 0.70 -1.91
CA LEU A 147 -20.12 -0.27 -2.72
C LEU A 147 -18.99 -0.95 -1.93
N MET A 148 -18.22 -0.19 -1.16
CA MET A 148 -17.18 -0.73 -0.28
C MET A 148 -17.79 -1.57 0.85
N ALA A 149 -18.87 -1.09 1.46
CA ALA A 149 -19.57 -1.80 2.55
C ALA A 149 -20.12 -3.16 2.10
N VAL A 150 -20.59 -3.28 0.87
CA VAL A 150 -21.02 -4.58 0.28
C VAL A 150 -19.87 -5.57 0.26
N VAL A 151 -18.67 -5.17 -0.19
CA VAL A 151 -17.50 -6.05 -0.19
C VAL A 151 -17.09 -6.44 1.24
N ILE A 152 -17.14 -5.49 2.17
CA ILE A 152 -16.83 -5.73 3.59
C ILE A 152 -17.82 -6.71 4.21
N TYR A 153 -19.10 -6.60 3.90
CA TYR A 153 -20.15 -7.46 4.42
C TYR A 153 -19.91 -8.94 4.13
N PHE A 154 -19.36 -9.27 2.96
CA PHE A 154 -19.01 -10.64 2.60
C PHE A 154 -17.72 -11.16 3.24
N GLY A 155 -17.02 -10.33 4.01
CA GLY A 155 -15.93 -10.73 4.88
C GLY A 155 -14.52 -10.65 4.29
N LYS A 156 -13.54 -11.01 5.13
CA LYS A 156 -12.10 -10.88 4.85
C LYS A 156 -11.68 -11.55 3.54
N ASP A 157 -12.17 -12.74 3.27
CA ASP A 157 -11.72 -13.51 2.09
C ASP A 157 -12.12 -12.84 0.78
N LEU A 158 -13.33 -12.25 0.72
CA LEU A 158 -13.74 -11.49 -0.46
C LEU A 158 -12.93 -10.21 -0.60
N MET A 159 -12.70 -9.48 0.49
CA MET A 159 -11.84 -8.27 0.46
C MET A 159 -10.46 -8.58 -0.11
N VAL A 160 -9.79 -9.62 0.38
CA VAL A 160 -8.44 -10.01 -0.09
C VAL A 160 -8.47 -10.47 -1.56
N LYS A 161 -9.51 -11.20 -1.98
CA LYS A 161 -9.68 -11.60 -3.40
C LYS A 161 -9.89 -10.39 -4.31
N VAL A 162 -10.76 -9.45 -3.91
CA VAL A 162 -11.01 -8.21 -4.68
C VAL A 162 -9.74 -7.38 -4.79
N MET A 163 -9.00 -7.18 -3.67
CA MET A 163 -7.71 -6.50 -3.71
C MET A 163 -6.75 -7.17 -4.68
N SER A 164 -6.61 -8.50 -4.58
CA SER A 164 -5.69 -9.28 -5.42
C SER A 164 -6.07 -9.19 -6.91
N PHE A 165 -7.36 -9.23 -7.23
CA PHE A 165 -7.84 -9.09 -8.60
C PHE A 165 -7.53 -7.69 -9.18
N LEU A 166 -7.78 -6.63 -8.40
CA LEU A 166 -7.54 -5.25 -8.82
C LEU A 166 -6.05 -4.89 -8.97
N VAL A 167 -5.15 -5.69 -8.41
CA VAL A 167 -3.70 -5.52 -8.59
C VAL A 167 -3.28 -5.74 -10.04
N PHE A 168 -3.88 -6.70 -10.76
CA PHE A 168 -3.49 -7.00 -12.14
C PHE A 168 -3.70 -5.81 -13.10
N PRO A 169 -4.90 -5.21 -13.22
CA PRO A 169 -5.08 -4.05 -14.08
C PRO A 169 -4.24 -2.86 -13.60
N PHE A 170 -4.04 -2.70 -12.29
CA PHE A 170 -3.21 -1.65 -11.74
C PHE A 170 -1.73 -1.77 -12.18
N ILE A 171 -1.12 -2.96 -12.01
CA ILE A 171 0.25 -3.22 -12.47
C ILE A 171 0.35 -3.03 -13.97
N ALA A 172 -0.59 -3.61 -14.73
CA ALA A 172 -0.60 -3.48 -16.18
C ALA A 172 -0.62 -2.02 -16.62
N CYS A 173 -1.48 -1.20 -16.04
CA CYS A 173 -1.54 0.23 -16.34
C CYS A 173 -0.23 0.95 -16.00
N LEU A 174 0.35 0.74 -14.80
CA LEU A 174 1.61 1.38 -14.44
C LEU A 174 2.76 0.97 -15.36
N VAL A 175 2.86 -0.33 -15.68
CA VAL A 175 3.90 -0.84 -16.60
C VAL A 175 3.71 -0.31 -18.01
N LEU A 176 2.48 -0.32 -18.55
CA LEU A 176 2.19 0.21 -19.89
C LEU A 176 2.50 1.71 -19.98
N ILE A 177 2.13 2.50 -18.97
CA ILE A 177 2.50 3.92 -18.93
C ILE A 177 4.02 4.06 -18.87
N SER A 178 4.71 3.32 -18.01
CA SER A 178 6.16 3.37 -17.90
C SER A 178 6.86 3.05 -19.24
N LEU A 179 6.37 2.03 -19.94
CA LEU A 179 6.87 1.66 -21.27
C LEU A 179 6.57 2.74 -22.32
N SER A 180 5.39 3.35 -22.28
CA SER A 180 5.00 4.43 -23.21
C SER A 180 5.80 5.72 -23.01
N LEU A 181 6.41 5.90 -21.85
CA LEU A 181 7.30 7.02 -21.56
C LEU A 181 8.74 6.82 -22.07
N ILE A 182 9.17 5.58 -22.38
CA ILE A 182 10.55 5.28 -22.81
C ILE A 182 10.99 6.13 -24.02
N PRO A 183 10.18 6.35 -25.08
CA PRO A 183 10.57 7.19 -26.20
C PRO A 183 10.87 8.65 -25.83
N TYR A 184 10.37 9.10 -24.68
CA TYR A 184 10.54 10.47 -24.17
C TYR A 184 11.64 10.59 -23.12
N TRP A 185 12.35 9.50 -22.81
CA TRP A 185 13.44 9.53 -21.84
C TRP A 185 14.57 10.43 -22.33
N ASN A 186 15.04 11.26 -21.42
CA ASN A 186 16.11 12.21 -21.68
C ASN A 186 17.32 11.87 -20.80
N ALA A 187 18.47 11.69 -21.45
CA ALA A 187 19.75 11.40 -20.79
C ALA A 187 20.26 12.60 -19.96
N SER A 188 19.74 13.81 -20.17
CA SER A 188 20.14 15.02 -19.41
C SER A 188 20.04 14.85 -17.90
N VAL A 189 19.12 13.99 -17.42
CA VAL A 189 19.01 13.67 -15.99
C VAL A 189 20.29 13.02 -15.44
N ILE A 190 21.01 12.25 -16.28
CA ILE A 190 22.29 11.64 -15.93
C ILE A 190 23.41 12.67 -16.04
N GLU A 191 23.39 13.49 -17.10
CA GLU A 191 24.40 14.53 -17.37
C GLU A 191 24.38 15.65 -16.32
N GLN A 192 23.21 15.93 -15.73
CA GLN A 192 23.06 16.92 -14.65
C GLN A 192 23.59 16.43 -13.28
N VAL A 193 24.07 15.19 -13.18
CA VAL A 193 24.70 14.68 -11.96
C VAL A 193 26.12 15.21 -11.85
N ASP A 194 26.26 16.39 -11.26
CA ASP A 194 27.57 16.94 -10.93
C ASP A 194 27.92 16.58 -9.47
N LEU A 195 28.77 15.55 -9.35
CA LEU A 195 29.20 15.06 -8.03
C LEU A 195 30.00 16.10 -7.22
N SER A 196 30.57 17.12 -7.90
CA SER A 196 31.35 18.18 -7.23
C SER A 196 30.47 19.22 -6.53
N GLN A 197 29.21 19.37 -6.97
CA GLN A 197 28.23 20.30 -6.42
C GLN A 197 27.27 19.65 -5.42
N ILE A 198 27.46 18.36 -5.12
CA ILE A 198 26.63 17.64 -4.18
C ILE A 198 26.84 18.18 -2.78
N SER A 199 25.89 18.97 -2.28
CA SER A 199 25.81 19.29 -0.86
C SER A 199 25.22 18.13 -0.08
N LEU A 200 25.95 17.62 0.92
CA LEU A 200 25.42 16.59 1.83
C LEU A 200 24.42 17.20 2.84
N LEU A 201 24.67 18.42 3.25
CA LEU A 201 23.90 19.15 4.26
C LEU A 201 23.36 20.46 3.68
N GLY A 202 22.27 20.94 4.24
CA GLY A 202 21.58 22.14 3.78
C GLY A 202 20.16 21.86 3.33
N HIS A 203 19.38 22.91 3.06
CA HIS A 203 17.95 22.79 2.74
C HIS A 203 17.70 21.88 1.51
N ASP A 204 18.61 21.91 0.53
CA ASP A 204 18.55 21.11 -0.70
C ASP A 204 19.58 19.98 -0.73
N GLY A 205 20.18 19.66 0.43
CA GLY A 205 21.19 18.61 0.55
C GLY A 205 20.62 17.21 0.33
N ILE A 206 21.46 16.29 -0.16
CA ILE A 206 21.06 14.89 -0.43
C ILE A 206 20.44 14.25 0.82
N LEU A 207 21.02 14.45 2.00
CA LEU A 207 20.50 13.86 3.24
C LEU A 207 19.09 14.34 3.55
N VAL A 208 18.79 15.62 3.37
CA VAL A 208 17.44 16.17 3.57
C VAL A 208 16.48 15.61 2.52
N THR A 209 16.87 15.58 1.25
CA THR A 209 16.05 15.04 0.17
C THR A 209 15.75 13.55 0.37
N VAL A 210 16.77 12.76 0.73
CA VAL A 210 16.58 11.32 1.03
C VAL A 210 15.71 11.13 2.27
N TRP A 211 15.89 11.92 3.33
CA TRP A 211 15.06 11.86 4.53
C TRP A 211 13.59 12.12 4.25
N LEU A 212 13.30 13.16 3.47
CA LEU A 212 11.94 13.47 3.02
C LEU A 212 11.40 12.38 2.07
N GLY A 213 12.26 11.83 1.20
CA GLY A 213 11.92 10.74 0.29
C GLY A 213 11.65 9.42 1.01
N ILE A 214 12.38 9.11 2.09
CA ILE A 214 12.11 7.91 2.91
C ILE A 214 10.70 7.96 3.50
N SER A 215 10.24 9.12 3.95
CA SER A 215 8.88 9.25 4.50
C SER A 215 7.80 8.87 3.50
N ILE A 216 7.89 9.37 2.26
CA ILE A 216 6.93 9.00 1.20
C ILE A 216 7.13 7.56 0.71
N MET A 217 8.36 7.06 0.73
CA MET A 217 8.67 5.67 0.40
C MET A 217 8.03 4.71 1.40
N VAL A 218 8.19 4.98 2.71
CA VAL A 218 7.56 4.19 3.78
C VAL A 218 6.04 4.21 3.61
N PHE A 219 5.46 5.38 3.34
CA PHE A 219 4.01 5.49 3.10
C PHE A 219 3.56 4.71 1.86
N SER A 220 4.33 4.77 0.76
CA SER A 220 3.99 4.12 -0.52
C SER A 220 4.19 2.60 -0.50
N PHE A 221 5.02 2.06 0.41
CA PHE A 221 5.33 0.64 0.52
C PHE A 221 4.76 0.00 1.79
N ASN A 222 3.84 0.69 2.49
CA ASN A 222 3.30 0.23 3.76
C ASN A 222 2.10 -0.70 3.57
N PHE A 223 2.24 -1.95 3.99
CA PHE A 223 1.13 -2.90 4.13
C PHE A 223 0.95 -3.42 5.57
N SER A 224 1.53 -2.72 6.55
CA SER A 224 1.39 -3.08 7.98
C SER A 224 -0.06 -3.32 8.42
N PRO A 225 -1.07 -2.55 7.96
CA PRO A 225 -2.45 -2.72 8.40
C PRO A 225 -3.03 -4.13 8.16
N ILE A 226 -2.56 -4.84 7.12
CA ILE A 226 -3.09 -6.16 6.77
C ILE A 226 -2.19 -7.30 7.26
N VAL A 227 -0.99 -7.01 7.79
CA VAL A 227 -0.02 -8.06 8.18
C VAL A 227 -0.57 -8.98 9.26
N SER A 228 -1.26 -8.44 10.26
CA SER A 228 -1.87 -9.27 11.32
C SER A 228 -2.88 -10.26 10.75
N SER A 229 -3.84 -9.80 9.96
CA SER A 229 -4.83 -10.66 9.28
C SER A 229 -4.20 -11.68 8.35
N PHE A 230 -3.12 -11.32 7.65
CA PHE A 230 -2.33 -12.21 6.82
C PHE A 230 -1.69 -13.32 7.64
N VAL A 231 -1.03 -12.97 8.74
CA VAL A 231 -0.34 -13.93 9.61
C VAL A 231 -1.32 -14.92 10.23
N VAL A 232 -2.45 -14.42 10.77
CA VAL A 232 -3.52 -15.29 11.32
C VAL A 232 -3.98 -16.30 10.28
N SER A 233 -4.27 -15.85 9.05
CA SER A 233 -4.69 -16.74 7.97
C SER A 233 -3.63 -17.80 7.63
N LYS A 234 -2.34 -17.45 7.65
CA LYS A 234 -1.27 -18.39 7.36
C LYS A 234 -0.97 -19.33 8.52
N ARG A 235 -1.18 -18.90 9.76
CA ARG A 235 -1.11 -19.78 10.93
C ARG A 235 -2.19 -20.85 10.86
N GLU A 236 -3.44 -20.44 10.64
CA GLU A 236 -4.56 -21.39 10.51
C GLU A 236 -4.36 -22.40 9.36
N GLU A 237 -3.71 -21.98 8.28
CA GLU A 237 -3.49 -22.80 7.07
C GLU A 237 -2.30 -23.76 7.20
N TYR A 238 -1.19 -23.34 7.81
CA TYR A 238 0.08 -24.06 7.77
C TYR A 238 0.55 -24.60 9.12
N GLU A 239 0.27 -23.91 10.23
CA GLU A 239 0.82 -24.29 11.53
C GLU A 239 0.35 -25.68 12.02
N PRO A 240 -0.92 -26.10 11.79
CA PRO A 240 -1.38 -27.44 12.18
C PRO A 240 -0.70 -28.59 11.43
N GLU A 241 -0.28 -28.36 10.18
CA GLU A 241 0.30 -29.38 9.31
C GLU A 241 1.84 -29.40 9.37
N PHE A 242 2.47 -28.21 9.40
CA PHE A 242 3.92 -28.06 9.23
C PHE A 242 4.61 -27.39 10.43
N GLY A 243 3.86 -26.94 11.41
CA GLY A 243 4.40 -26.24 12.58
C GLY A 243 4.77 -24.77 12.32
N ARG A 244 5.15 -24.11 13.41
CA ARG A 244 5.37 -22.66 13.47
C ARG A 244 6.56 -22.19 12.65
N GLU A 245 7.68 -22.91 12.70
CA GLU A 245 8.91 -22.54 11.98
C GLU A 245 8.68 -22.49 10.47
N TYR A 246 7.99 -23.49 9.94
CA TYR A 246 7.60 -23.53 8.53
C TYR A 246 6.68 -22.37 8.18
N THR A 247 5.68 -22.08 9.02
CA THR A 247 4.75 -20.97 8.83
C THR A 247 5.48 -19.63 8.80
N GLU A 248 6.49 -19.42 9.66
CA GLU A 248 7.32 -18.21 9.65
C GLU A 248 8.11 -18.07 8.34
N LYS A 249 8.76 -19.14 7.89
CA LYS A 249 9.47 -19.16 6.61
C LYS A 249 8.52 -18.82 5.46
N LYS A 250 7.33 -19.40 5.46
CA LYS A 250 6.30 -19.16 4.44
C LYS A 250 5.82 -17.70 4.46
N CYS A 251 5.50 -17.15 5.61
CA CYS A 251 5.15 -15.73 5.75
C CYS A 251 6.27 -14.81 5.23
N SER A 252 7.52 -15.12 5.59
CA SER A 252 8.68 -14.36 5.09
C SER A 252 8.82 -14.42 3.57
N GLN A 253 8.58 -15.58 2.93
CA GLN A 253 8.62 -15.73 1.48
C GLN A 253 7.52 -14.91 0.79
N ILE A 254 6.30 -14.93 1.33
CA ILE A 254 5.17 -14.15 0.80
C ILE A 254 5.46 -12.64 0.90
N ILE A 255 5.91 -12.17 2.05
CA ILE A 255 6.31 -10.77 2.28
C ILE A 255 7.44 -10.37 1.33
N SER A 256 8.48 -11.21 1.18
CA SER A 256 9.59 -10.95 0.26
C SER A 256 9.11 -10.77 -1.18
N ARG A 257 8.28 -11.69 -1.67
CA ARG A 257 7.74 -11.61 -3.05
C ARG A 257 6.86 -10.38 -3.25
N ALA A 258 6.01 -10.04 -2.28
CA ALA A 258 5.22 -8.82 -2.31
C ALA A 258 6.11 -7.58 -2.36
N SER A 259 7.16 -7.52 -1.53
CA SER A 259 8.10 -6.41 -1.48
C SER A 259 8.91 -6.27 -2.78
N ILE A 260 9.40 -7.37 -3.35
CA ILE A 260 10.13 -7.37 -4.62
C ILE A 260 9.23 -6.85 -5.75
N LEU A 261 8.01 -7.41 -5.88
CA LEU A 261 7.05 -7.00 -6.90
C LEU A 261 6.73 -5.51 -6.78
N MET A 262 6.51 -5.03 -5.56
CA MET A 262 6.18 -3.65 -5.26
C MET A 262 7.34 -2.71 -5.63
N VAL A 263 8.56 -3.02 -5.19
CA VAL A 263 9.75 -2.21 -5.49
C VAL A 263 9.99 -2.20 -7.00
N ALA A 264 9.91 -3.34 -7.69
CA ALA A 264 10.13 -3.42 -9.12
C ALA A 264 9.14 -2.55 -9.90
N VAL A 265 7.84 -2.66 -9.64
CA VAL A 265 6.80 -1.92 -10.35
C VAL A 265 6.86 -0.42 -10.05
N VAL A 266 6.97 -0.06 -8.77
CA VAL A 266 6.94 1.36 -8.35
C VAL A 266 8.21 2.09 -8.78
N MET A 267 9.37 1.46 -8.64
CA MET A 267 10.64 2.09 -9.03
C MET A 267 10.76 2.18 -10.54
N PHE A 268 10.30 1.18 -11.31
CA PHE A 268 10.25 1.28 -12.76
C PHE A 268 9.39 2.47 -13.22
N PHE A 269 8.21 2.62 -12.61
CA PHE A 269 7.34 3.78 -12.87
C PHE A 269 8.00 5.10 -12.45
N ALA A 270 8.64 5.15 -11.28
CA ALA A 270 9.29 6.36 -10.79
C ALA A 270 10.48 6.78 -11.68
N PHE A 271 11.31 5.83 -12.11
CA PHE A 271 12.40 6.10 -13.06
C PHE A 271 11.87 6.56 -14.41
N SER A 272 10.82 5.92 -14.94
CA SER A 272 10.23 6.34 -16.21
C SER A 272 9.73 7.79 -16.15
N CYS A 273 9.11 8.18 -15.02
CA CYS A 273 8.70 9.56 -14.80
C CYS A 273 9.91 10.51 -14.68
N LEU A 274 10.97 10.11 -13.94
CA LEU A 274 12.17 10.93 -13.74
C LEU A 274 12.93 11.17 -15.04
N PHE A 275 13.07 10.15 -15.89
CA PHE A 275 13.74 10.29 -17.18
C PHE A 275 12.91 11.06 -18.21
N THR A 276 11.59 11.14 -18.02
CA THR A 276 10.69 11.91 -18.90
C THR A 276 10.58 13.37 -18.48
N LEU A 277 10.53 13.61 -17.16
CA LEU A 277 10.36 14.93 -16.56
C LEU A 277 11.70 15.41 -15.98
N SER A 278 12.05 16.67 -16.24
CA SER A 278 13.22 17.27 -15.60
C SER A 278 13.04 17.41 -14.09
N PRO A 279 14.13 17.53 -13.29
CA PRO A 279 14.02 17.84 -11.86
C PRO A 279 13.20 19.12 -11.59
N GLN A 280 13.27 20.11 -12.48
CA GLN A 280 12.50 21.35 -12.42
C GLN A 280 10.99 21.07 -12.58
N ASN A 281 10.59 20.22 -13.54
CA ASN A 281 9.20 19.80 -13.72
C ASN A 281 8.70 19.04 -12.48
N MET A 282 9.54 18.20 -11.86
CA MET A 282 9.22 17.51 -10.62
C MET A 282 9.03 18.47 -9.44
N ALA A 283 9.88 19.50 -9.33
CA ALA A 283 9.76 20.54 -8.31
C ALA A 283 8.47 21.36 -8.48
N GLU A 284 8.11 21.68 -9.73
CA GLU A 284 6.85 22.36 -10.06
C GLU A 284 5.62 21.52 -9.72
N ALA A 285 5.61 20.24 -10.10
CA ALA A 285 4.53 19.31 -9.75
C ALA A 285 4.37 19.15 -8.23
N LYS A 286 5.50 19.13 -7.49
CA LYS A 286 5.52 19.13 -6.02
C LYS A 286 4.91 20.40 -5.45
N ALA A 287 5.25 21.57 -5.99
CA ALA A 287 4.70 22.86 -5.56
C ALA A 287 3.19 22.96 -5.81
N GLN A 288 2.72 22.45 -6.94
CA GLN A 288 1.30 22.35 -7.29
C GLN A 288 0.55 21.25 -6.51
N ASN A 289 1.26 20.35 -5.83
CA ASN A 289 0.72 19.20 -5.10
C ASN A 289 -0.23 18.32 -5.93
N ILE A 290 0.13 18.09 -7.19
CA ILE A 290 -0.65 17.23 -8.11
C ILE A 290 0.02 15.86 -8.31
N PRO A 291 -0.74 14.79 -8.63
CA PRO A 291 -0.19 13.48 -8.97
C PRO A 291 0.67 13.54 -10.25
N VAL A 292 1.71 12.71 -10.32
CA VAL A 292 2.63 12.70 -11.46
C VAL A 292 1.96 12.43 -12.81
N LEU A 293 0.93 11.59 -12.83
CA LEU A 293 0.22 11.29 -14.08
C LEU A 293 -0.58 12.51 -14.59
N SER A 294 -1.17 13.29 -13.68
CA SER A 294 -1.85 14.54 -14.05
C SER A 294 -0.85 15.58 -14.56
N TYR A 295 0.33 15.67 -13.92
CA TYR A 295 1.40 16.55 -14.41
C TYR A 295 1.89 16.12 -15.79
N LEU A 296 2.14 14.82 -16.03
CA LEU A 296 2.53 14.29 -17.33
C LEU A 296 1.49 14.61 -18.42
N ALA A 297 0.19 14.44 -18.12
CA ALA A 297 -0.86 14.78 -19.07
C ALA A 297 -0.84 16.25 -19.47
N ASN A 298 -0.67 17.16 -18.51
CA ASN A 298 -0.52 18.60 -18.76
C ASN A 298 0.76 18.91 -19.55
N HIS A 299 1.88 18.31 -19.19
CA HIS A 299 3.16 18.48 -19.83
C HIS A 299 3.11 18.10 -21.33
N PHE A 300 2.56 16.92 -21.65
CA PHE A 300 2.40 16.51 -23.06
C PHE A 300 1.37 17.32 -23.81
N SER A 301 0.33 17.83 -23.16
CA SER A 301 -0.61 18.77 -23.78
C SER A 301 0.05 20.09 -24.15
N SER A 302 0.91 20.63 -23.29
CA SER A 302 1.64 21.88 -23.55
C SER A 302 2.69 21.73 -24.65
N MET A 303 3.42 20.61 -24.68
CA MET A 303 4.41 20.31 -25.73
C MET A 303 3.79 20.19 -27.13
N ALA A 304 2.61 19.58 -27.22
CA ALA A 304 1.91 19.40 -28.50
C ALA A 304 1.17 20.66 -28.96
N GLY A 305 1.11 21.73 -28.15
CA GLY A 305 0.32 22.93 -28.43
C GLY A 305 -1.21 22.68 -28.46
N SER A 306 -1.63 21.44 -28.22
CA SER A 306 -3.02 21.00 -28.15
C SER A 306 -3.14 19.68 -27.40
N ARG A 307 -4.36 19.31 -27.02
CA ARG A 307 -4.63 17.98 -26.42
C ARG A 307 -4.32 16.87 -27.45
N SER A 308 -3.24 16.15 -27.25
CA SER A 308 -2.88 14.98 -28.05
C SER A 308 -3.65 13.74 -27.55
N THR A 309 -3.81 12.72 -28.42
CA THR A 309 -4.40 11.44 -28.02
C THR A 309 -3.65 10.83 -26.82
N PHE A 310 -2.33 10.98 -26.78
CA PHE A 310 -1.50 10.47 -25.69
C PHE A 310 -1.78 11.20 -24.36
N SER A 311 -1.86 12.55 -24.37
CA SER A 311 -2.18 13.30 -23.16
C SER A 311 -3.58 13.00 -22.62
N ILE A 312 -4.56 12.84 -23.51
CA ILE A 312 -5.92 12.43 -23.16
C ILE A 312 -5.90 11.02 -22.52
N THR A 313 -5.18 10.07 -23.12
CA THR A 313 -5.05 8.71 -22.58
C THR A 313 -4.43 8.71 -21.18
N LEU A 314 -3.38 9.51 -20.95
CA LEU A 314 -2.77 9.65 -19.63
C LEU A 314 -3.73 10.25 -18.60
N GLU A 315 -4.53 11.24 -18.98
CA GLU A 315 -5.52 11.89 -18.11
C GLU A 315 -6.60 10.89 -17.63
N TYR A 316 -7.15 10.09 -18.55
CA TYR A 316 -8.10 9.03 -18.20
C TYR A 316 -7.45 7.93 -17.36
N ALA A 317 -6.25 7.50 -17.74
CA ALA A 317 -5.50 6.48 -17.01
C ALA A 317 -5.19 6.95 -15.58
N ALA A 318 -4.81 8.21 -15.38
CA ALA A 318 -4.53 8.78 -14.06
C ALA A 318 -5.70 8.60 -13.11
N SER A 319 -6.91 8.98 -13.53
CA SER A 319 -8.10 8.89 -12.70
C SER A 319 -8.52 7.45 -12.42
N LEU A 320 -8.50 6.58 -13.43
CA LEU A 320 -8.83 5.16 -13.25
C LEU A 320 -7.83 4.45 -12.33
N ILE A 321 -6.53 4.71 -12.51
CA ILE A 321 -5.48 4.16 -11.64
C ILE A 321 -5.68 4.65 -10.21
N ALA A 322 -5.96 5.94 -10.02
CA ALA A 322 -6.19 6.51 -8.69
C ALA A 322 -7.42 5.85 -8.02
N LEU A 323 -8.54 5.71 -8.72
CA LEU A 323 -9.74 5.06 -8.20
C LEU A 323 -9.45 3.60 -7.78
N VAL A 324 -8.80 2.82 -8.64
CA VAL A 324 -8.45 1.43 -8.34
C VAL A 324 -7.45 1.35 -7.17
N ALA A 325 -6.45 2.24 -7.15
CA ALA A 325 -5.45 2.28 -6.09
C ALA A 325 -6.08 2.57 -4.72
N ILE A 326 -6.96 3.56 -4.64
CA ILE A 326 -7.64 3.94 -3.39
C ILE A 326 -8.58 2.83 -2.95
N PHE A 327 -9.40 2.30 -3.87
CA PHE A 327 -10.39 1.26 -3.58
C PHE A 327 -9.75 0.01 -2.99
N LYS A 328 -8.69 -0.52 -3.61
CA LYS A 328 -8.00 -1.71 -3.10
C LYS A 328 -7.25 -1.47 -1.78
N SER A 329 -6.62 -0.29 -1.64
CA SER A 329 -5.86 0.07 -0.44
C SER A 329 -6.77 0.26 0.78
N PHE A 330 -7.99 0.77 0.55
CA PHE A 330 -9.01 0.93 1.58
C PHE A 330 -9.29 -0.38 2.34
N PHE A 331 -9.46 -1.51 1.63
CA PHE A 331 -9.79 -2.78 2.29
C PHE A 331 -8.66 -3.29 3.20
N GLY A 332 -7.40 -3.11 2.80
CA GLY A 332 -6.28 -3.50 3.64
C GLY A 332 -6.22 -2.68 4.94
N HIS A 333 -6.43 -1.37 4.84
CA HIS A 333 -6.48 -0.49 6.01
C HIS A 333 -7.74 -0.73 6.85
N TYR A 334 -8.87 -1.07 6.22
CA TYR A 334 -10.09 -1.44 6.94
C TYR A 334 -9.86 -2.67 7.84
N LEU A 335 -9.18 -3.71 7.35
CA LEU A 335 -8.87 -4.90 8.16
C LEU A 335 -8.04 -4.56 9.41
N GLY A 336 -7.01 -3.72 9.26
CA GLY A 336 -6.21 -3.27 10.40
C GLY A 336 -7.00 -2.39 11.38
N THR A 337 -7.83 -1.48 10.87
CA THR A 337 -8.70 -0.62 11.70
C THR A 337 -9.72 -1.47 12.47
N LEU A 338 -10.33 -2.45 11.79
CA LEU A 338 -11.29 -3.39 12.41
C LEU A 338 -10.64 -4.17 13.55
N GLU A 339 -9.44 -4.70 13.35
CA GLU A 339 -8.70 -5.41 14.40
C GLU A 339 -8.40 -4.49 15.59
N GLY A 340 -7.92 -3.28 15.32
CA GLY A 340 -7.63 -2.28 16.35
C GLY A 340 -8.88 -1.89 17.15
N LEU A 341 -9.98 -1.56 16.45
CA LEU A 341 -11.24 -1.17 17.09
C LEU A 341 -11.85 -2.32 17.91
N ASN A 342 -11.90 -3.53 17.34
CA ASN A 342 -12.38 -4.71 18.05
C ASN A 342 -11.55 -4.96 19.32
N GLY A 343 -10.22 -4.82 19.23
CA GLY A 343 -9.32 -4.91 20.38
C GLY A 343 -9.66 -3.89 21.47
N LEU A 344 -9.89 -2.63 21.10
CA LEU A 344 -10.29 -1.58 22.04
C LEU A 344 -11.65 -1.83 22.68
N VAL A 345 -12.66 -2.20 21.86
CA VAL A 345 -14.01 -2.51 22.37
C VAL A 345 -13.97 -3.66 23.37
N ILE A 346 -13.20 -4.72 23.07
CA ILE A 346 -13.07 -5.85 24.01
C ILE A 346 -12.36 -5.41 25.30
N LYS A 347 -11.27 -4.66 25.20
CA LYS A 347 -10.46 -4.24 26.35
C LYS A 347 -11.22 -3.26 27.26
N PHE A 348 -11.90 -2.27 26.69
CA PHE A 348 -12.63 -1.25 27.46
C PHE A 348 -14.08 -1.66 27.79
N GLY A 349 -14.81 -2.21 26.80
CA GLY A 349 -16.24 -2.52 26.96
C GLY A 349 -16.48 -3.83 27.71
N TYR A 350 -15.65 -4.84 27.48
CA TYR A 350 -15.87 -6.20 28.04
C TYR A 350 -14.75 -6.66 28.97
N LYS A 351 -13.92 -5.73 29.47
CA LYS A 351 -12.81 -6.00 30.42
C LYS A 351 -11.84 -7.09 29.94
N GLY A 352 -11.65 -7.20 28.62
CA GLY A 352 -10.79 -8.19 27.97
C GLY A 352 -11.46 -9.56 27.70
N ASP A 353 -12.73 -9.72 28.06
CA ASP A 353 -13.44 -10.99 27.89
C ASP A 353 -14.20 -11.04 26.55
N LYS A 354 -13.61 -11.75 25.57
CA LYS A 354 -14.17 -11.92 24.22
C LYS A 354 -15.43 -12.79 24.17
N THR A 355 -15.66 -13.61 25.17
CA THR A 355 -16.82 -14.52 25.18
C THR A 355 -18.16 -13.79 25.35
N LYS A 356 -18.12 -12.54 25.83
CA LYS A 356 -19.30 -11.72 26.08
C LYS A 356 -19.95 -11.10 24.86
N ILE A 357 -19.25 -11.11 23.71
CA ILE A 357 -19.77 -10.60 22.45
C ILE A 357 -19.45 -11.53 21.30
N SER A 358 -20.43 -11.82 20.45
CA SER A 358 -20.17 -12.60 19.24
C SER A 358 -19.35 -11.79 18.22
N SER A 359 -18.40 -12.44 17.55
CA SER A 359 -17.55 -11.80 16.54
C SER A 359 -18.36 -11.10 15.43
N GLY A 360 -19.50 -11.67 15.02
CA GLY A 360 -20.38 -11.06 14.02
C GLY A 360 -21.00 -9.73 14.48
N LYS A 361 -21.50 -9.68 15.74
CA LYS A 361 -22.03 -8.43 16.30
C LYS A 361 -20.94 -7.37 16.45
N LEU A 362 -19.78 -7.78 16.95
CA LEU A 362 -18.63 -6.89 17.12
C LEU A 362 -18.19 -6.28 15.77
N ASN A 363 -18.04 -7.11 14.74
CA ASN A 363 -17.66 -6.65 13.40
C ASN A 363 -18.72 -5.71 12.80
N LEU A 364 -20.01 -5.98 13.02
CA LEU A 364 -21.08 -5.14 12.52
C LEU A 364 -21.05 -3.74 13.18
N ILE A 365 -20.92 -3.68 14.51
CA ILE A 365 -20.79 -2.42 15.26
C ILE A 365 -19.56 -1.63 14.77
N SER A 366 -18.43 -2.33 14.65
CA SER A 366 -17.19 -1.71 14.17
C SER A 366 -17.30 -1.23 12.73
N MET A 367 -17.98 -1.96 11.85
CA MET A 367 -18.24 -1.54 10.48
C MET A 367 -19.04 -0.23 10.45
N PHE A 368 -20.12 -0.13 11.21
CA PHE A 368 -20.91 1.10 11.29
C PHE A 368 -20.08 2.27 11.84
N PHE A 369 -19.24 2.04 12.85
CA PHE A 369 -18.38 3.10 13.41
C PHE A 369 -17.31 3.59 12.42
N ILE A 370 -16.75 2.69 11.62
CA ILE A 370 -15.67 3.02 10.67
C ILE A 370 -16.22 3.71 9.41
N MET A 371 -17.43 3.31 8.97
CA MET A 371 -18.01 3.76 7.69
C MET A 371 -18.95 4.96 7.86
N GLY A 372 -19.50 5.21 9.05
CA GLY A 372 -20.38 6.35 9.37
C GLY A 372 -19.64 7.56 9.85
#